data_c7df3fe2716758e8ca9f79fad3db9872
#
_entry.id   c7df3fe2716758e8ca9f79fad3db9872
#
_cell.length_a   1.000
_cell.length_b   1.000
_cell.length_c   1.000
_cell.angle_alpha   90.00
_cell.angle_beta   90.00
_cell.angle_gamma   90.00
#
_symmetry.space_group_name_H-M   'P 1'
#
loop_
_entity.id
_entity.type
_entity.pdbx_description
1 polymer ?
#
loop_
_entity_poly.entity_id
_entity_poly.type
_entity_poly.pdbx_seq_one_letter_code
_entity_poly.pdbx_strand_id
1 'polypeptide(L)'
;MNHAITAPLLGQEWVALQDNFVQYERAALTVKLLAVGLTALGLLMNLEGDWLCGLLAVLWLQEGIWRTSQARVGQRILNVEALLATPADALQSINAAPFQLHTEWLATRASGFGLLREYAANALRPTVAFPYAVLIAGVVLTALMLGAD
;
A
#
# COMPACT_ATOMS: atom_id res chain seq x y z
N MET A 1 11.38 -3.32 -32.94
CA MET A 1 12.21 -3.49 -31.72
C MET A 1 12.52 -4.97 -31.57
N ASN A 2 13.79 -5.38 -31.48
CA ASN A 2 14.18 -6.80 -31.56
C ASN A 2 13.64 -7.61 -30.38
N HIS A 3 12.82 -8.63 -30.65
CA HIS A 3 12.24 -9.56 -29.67
C HIS A 3 13.25 -10.19 -28.70
N ALA A 4 14.46 -10.49 -29.18
CA ALA A 4 15.54 -11.03 -28.38
C ALA A 4 15.93 -10.14 -27.20
N ILE A 5 15.57 -8.86 -27.22
CA ILE A 5 15.89 -7.87 -26.16
C ILE A 5 14.69 -7.63 -25.23
N THR A 6 13.46 -7.79 -25.71
CA THR A 6 12.25 -7.44 -24.94
C THR A 6 11.99 -8.40 -23.76
N ALA A 7 12.09 -9.71 -23.97
CA ALA A 7 11.86 -10.69 -22.91
C ALA A 7 12.85 -10.58 -21.72
N PRO A 8 14.18 -10.45 -21.94
CA PRO A 8 15.11 -10.20 -20.85
C PRO A 8 14.84 -8.90 -20.09
N LEU A 9 14.42 -7.82 -20.78
CA LEU A 9 14.07 -6.54 -20.15
C LEU A 9 12.79 -6.63 -19.31
N LEU A 10 11.78 -7.36 -19.77
CA LEU A 10 10.58 -7.62 -18.98
C LEU A 10 10.91 -8.45 -17.72
N GLY A 11 11.83 -9.42 -17.82
CA GLY A 11 12.31 -10.18 -16.68
C GLY A 11 13.03 -9.29 -15.64
N GLN A 12 13.87 -8.35 -16.09
CA GLN A 12 14.53 -7.39 -15.21
C GLN A 12 13.52 -6.43 -14.57
N GLU A 13 12.53 -5.96 -15.32
CA GLU A 13 11.43 -5.15 -14.80
C GLU A 13 10.66 -5.92 -13.72
N TRP A 14 10.33 -7.19 -13.96
CA TRP A 14 9.61 -8.03 -13.01
C TRP A 14 10.36 -8.16 -11.68
N VAL A 15 11.68 -8.42 -11.70
CA VAL A 15 12.51 -8.51 -10.49
C VAL A 15 12.49 -7.17 -9.73
N ALA A 16 12.69 -6.05 -10.42
CA ALA A 16 12.67 -4.74 -9.79
C ALA A 16 11.30 -4.39 -9.17
N LEU A 17 10.20 -4.80 -9.83
CA LEU A 17 8.85 -4.60 -9.30
C LEU A 17 8.58 -5.47 -8.07
N GLN A 18 9.05 -6.72 -8.05
CA GLN A 18 8.94 -7.61 -6.90
C GLN A 18 9.71 -7.07 -5.69
N ASP A 19 10.93 -6.56 -5.89
CA ASP A 19 11.71 -5.93 -4.83
C ASP A 19 10.99 -4.71 -4.25
N ASN A 20 10.43 -3.86 -5.11
CA ASN A 20 9.62 -2.72 -4.67
C ASN A 20 8.36 -3.17 -3.89
N PHE A 21 7.68 -4.22 -4.35
CA PHE A 21 6.50 -4.75 -3.69
C PHE A 21 6.81 -5.24 -2.27
N VAL A 22 7.91 -5.96 -2.09
CA VAL A 22 8.39 -6.43 -0.78
C VAL A 22 8.79 -5.25 0.12
N GLN A 23 9.40 -4.20 -0.42
CA GLN A 23 9.73 -2.98 0.34
C GLN A 23 8.47 -2.28 0.87
N TYR A 24 7.40 -2.20 0.08
CA TYR A 24 6.11 -1.66 0.55
C TYR A 24 5.52 -2.50 1.69
N GLU A 25 5.63 -3.82 1.64
CA GLU A 25 5.16 -4.69 2.73
C GLU A 25 5.94 -4.48 4.02
N ARG A 26 7.27 -4.39 3.93
CA ARG A 26 8.14 -4.10 5.09
C ARG A 26 7.81 -2.73 5.69
N ALA A 27 7.63 -1.71 4.86
CA ALA A 27 7.26 -0.38 5.31
C ALA A 27 5.89 -0.38 6.02
N ALA A 28 4.88 -1.07 5.47
CA ALA A 28 3.57 -1.19 6.09
C ALA A 28 3.63 -1.91 7.45
N LEU A 29 4.45 -2.97 7.57
CA LEU A 29 4.70 -3.64 8.85
C LEU A 29 5.36 -2.70 9.86
N THR A 30 6.36 -1.92 9.42
CA THR A 30 7.05 -0.95 10.28
C THR A 30 6.07 0.09 10.83
N VAL A 31 5.18 0.63 9.99
CA VAL A 31 4.16 1.60 10.43
C VAL A 31 3.22 0.98 11.46
N LYS A 32 2.80 -0.28 11.30
CA LYS A 32 1.96 -0.99 12.28
C LYS A 32 2.67 -1.19 13.63
N LEU A 33 3.92 -1.64 13.59
CA LEU A 33 4.71 -1.81 14.81
C LEU A 33 4.93 -0.47 15.52
N LEU A 34 5.14 0.61 14.76
CA LEU A 34 5.27 1.96 15.29
C LEU A 34 3.95 2.42 15.94
N ALA A 35 2.80 2.15 15.32
CA ALA A 35 1.49 2.45 15.89
C ALA A 35 1.27 1.74 17.22
N VAL A 36 1.59 0.44 17.30
CA VAL A 36 1.50 -0.33 18.55
C VAL A 36 2.44 0.24 19.62
N GLY A 37 3.70 0.48 19.27
CA GLY A 37 4.70 1.02 20.21
C GLY A 37 4.34 2.41 20.73
N LEU A 38 3.90 3.32 19.85
CA LEU A 38 3.47 4.67 20.23
C LEU A 38 2.20 4.64 21.10
N THR A 39 1.26 3.74 20.81
CA THR A 39 0.07 3.58 21.65
C THR A 39 0.44 3.09 23.03
N ALA A 40 1.26 2.04 23.13
CA ALA A 40 1.72 1.53 24.43
C ALA A 40 2.48 2.59 25.23
N LEU A 41 3.40 3.31 24.59
CA LEU A 41 4.15 4.39 25.24
C LEU A 41 3.23 5.54 25.68
N GLY A 42 2.29 5.94 24.83
CA GLY A 42 1.34 7.01 25.14
C GLY A 42 0.44 6.68 26.33
N LEU A 43 -0.04 5.44 26.41
CA LEU A 43 -0.82 4.97 27.57
C LEU A 43 0.04 4.92 28.84
N LEU A 44 1.29 4.48 28.76
CA LEU A 44 2.22 4.49 29.92
C LEU A 44 2.53 5.90 30.41
N MET A 45 2.59 6.87 29.51
CA MET A 45 2.84 8.28 29.83
C MET A 45 1.58 9.05 30.20
N ASN A 46 0.42 8.39 30.26
CA ASN A 46 -0.91 9.00 30.49
C ASN A 46 -1.21 10.15 29.52
N LEU A 47 -0.87 9.99 28.25
CA LEU A 47 -1.24 10.97 27.22
C LEU A 47 -2.76 10.95 27.01
N GLU A 48 -3.32 12.13 26.69
CA GLU A 48 -4.74 12.27 26.40
C GLU A 48 -5.16 11.36 25.24
N GLY A 49 -6.26 10.65 25.40
CA GLY A 49 -6.76 9.67 24.43
C GLY A 49 -7.03 10.26 23.06
N ASP A 50 -7.48 11.52 23.00
CA ASP A 50 -7.77 12.22 21.74
C ASP A 50 -6.53 12.39 20.86
N TRP A 51 -5.38 12.74 21.45
CA TRP A 51 -4.11 12.83 20.76
C TRP A 51 -3.64 11.48 20.23
N LEU A 52 -3.80 10.42 21.01
CA LEU A 52 -3.46 9.07 20.59
C LEU A 52 -4.37 8.60 19.45
N CYS A 53 -5.67 8.83 19.53
CA CYS A 53 -6.60 8.51 18.46
C CYS A 53 -6.29 9.30 17.18
N GLY A 54 -5.97 10.58 17.30
CA GLY A 54 -5.55 11.42 16.17
C GLY A 54 -4.28 10.89 15.50
N LEU A 55 -3.27 10.52 16.29
CA LEU A 55 -2.03 9.93 15.78
C LEU A 55 -2.28 8.61 15.05
N LEU A 56 -3.08 7.72 15.64
CA LEU A 56 -3.46 6.44 15.03
C LEU A 56 -4.23 6.63 13.72
N ALA A 57 -5.14 7.62 13.64
CA ALA A 57 -5.86 7.95 12.42
C ALA A 57 -4.91 8.43 11.31
N VAL A 58 -3.89 9.23 11.63
CA VAL A 58 -2.86 9.68 10.67
C VAL A 58 -2.04 8.50 10.17
N LEU A 59 -1.58 7.61 11.06
CA LEU A 59 -0.81 6.42 10.69
C LEU A 59 -1.65 5.45 9.84
N TRP A 60 -2.93 5.29 10.17
CA TRP A 60 -3.87 4.50 9.38
C TRP A 60 -4.05 5.06 7.96
N LEU A 61 -4.27 6.37 7.84
CA LEU A 61 -4.37 7.02 6.54
C LEU A 61 -3.07 6.87 5.72
N GLN A 62 -1.92 7.06 6.36
CA GLN A 62 -0.60 6.86 5.76
C GLN A 62 -0.44 5.44 5.20
N GLU A 63 -0.83 4.41 5.96
CA GLU A 63 -0.80 3.03 5.46
C GLU A 63 -1.74 2.84 4.26
N GLY A 64 -2.93 3.44 4.27
CA GLY A 64 -3.88 3.40 3.15
C GLY A 64 -3.27 3.96 1.86
N ILE A 65 -2.52 5.07 1.94
CA ILE A 65 -1.80 5.66 0.80
C ILE A 65 -0.72 4.70 0.28
N TRP A 66 0.06 4.08 1.17
CA TRP A 66 1.10 3.12 0.80
C TRP A 66 0.52 1.88 0.12
N ARG A 67 -0.59 1.35 0.65
CA ARG A 67 -1.31 0.21 0.06
C ARG A 67 -1.85 0.52 -1.34
N THR A 68 -2.24 1.75 -1.60
CA THR A 68 -2.64 2.18 -2.94
C THR A 68 -1.45 2.16 -3.90
N SER A 69 -0.29 2.64 -3.49
CA SER A 69 0.93 2.58 -4.31
C SER A 69 1.37 1.13 -4.55
N GLN A 70 1.32 0.28 -3.53
CA GLN A 70 1.62 -1.16 -3.63
C GLN A 70 0.67 -1.88 -4.60
N ALA A 71 -0.63 -1.57 -4.57
CA ALA A 71 -1.61 -2.18 -5.47
C ALA A 71 -1.31 -1.88 -6.94
N ARG A 72 -0.80 -0.70 -7.25
CA ARG A 72 -0.37 -0.31 -8.60
C ARG A 72 0.84 -1.08 -9.08
N VAL A 73 1.85 -1.25 -8.21
CA VAL A 73 3.01 -2.10 -8.49
C VAL A 73 2.57 -3.54 -8.73
N GLY A 74 1.68 -4.07 -7.88
CA GLY A 74 1.12 -5.41 -8.04
C GLY A 74 0.37 -5.59 -9.37
N GLN A 75 -0.41 -4.59 -9.79
CA GLN A 75 -1.10 -4.64 -11.09
C GLN A 75 -0.11 -4.69 -12.26
N ARG A 76 0.98 -3.91 -12.19
CA ARG A 76 2.03 -3.95 -13.22
C ARG A 76 2.76 -5.28 -13.23
N ILE A 77 3.02 -5.90 -12.08
CA ILE A 77 3.60 -7.25 -11.99
C ILE A 77 2.73 -8.24 -12.77
N LEU A 78 1.41 -8.26 -12.53
CA LEU A 78 0.49 -9.15 -13.25
C LEU A 78 0.50 -8.89 -14.76
N ASN A 79 0.56 -7.63 -15.19
CA ASN A 79 0.67 -7.28 -16.60
C ASN A 79 1.97 -7.81 -17.21
N VAL A 80 3.11 -7.65 -16.54
CA VAL A 80 4.41 -8.16 -16.99
C VAL A 80 4.41 -9.68 -17.05
N GLU A 81 3.84 -10.37 -16.07
CA GLU A 81 3.69 -11.83 -16.06
C GLU A 81 2.85 -12.32 -17.25
N ALA A 82 1.73 -11.65 -17.53
CA ALA A 82 0.91 -11.95 -18.69
C ALA A 82 1.66 -11.77 -20.01
N LEU A 83 2.48 -10.72 -20.14
CA LEU A 83 3.34 -10.50 -21.30
C LEU A 83 4.43 -11.57 -21.44
N LEU A 84 5.06 -11.98 -20.34
CA LEU A 84 6.07 -13.04 -20.35
C LEU A 84 5.49 -14.41 -20.70
N ALA A 85 4.23 -14.66 -20.36
CA ALA A 85 3.51 -15.90 -20.70
C ALA A 85 3.03 -15.92 -22.16
N THR A 86 3.01 -14.78 -22.87
CA THR A 86 2.51 -14.66 -24.24
C THR A 86 3.57 -15.17 -25.23
N PRO A 87 3.19 -16.03 -26.22
CA PRO A 87 4.10 -16.50 -27.27
C PRO A 87 4.73 -15.34 -28.05
N ALA A 88 5.98 -15.52 -28.48
CA ALA A 88 6.79 -14.46 -29.10
C ALA A 88 6.19 -13.87 -30.40
N ASP A 89 5.45 -14.67 -31.14
CA ASP A 89 4.71 -14.26 -32.36
C ASP A 89 3.50 -13.37 -32.03
N ALA A 90 2.80 -13.66 -30.93
CA ALA A 90 1.67 -12.84 -30.46
C ALA A 90 2.14 -11.53 -29.79
N LEU A 91 3.30 -11.51 -29.15
CA LEU A 91 3.90 -10.30 -28.57
C LEU A 91 4.19 -9.22 -29.62
N GLN A 92 4.34 -9.58 -30.92
CA GLN A 92 4.56 -8.61 -31.99
C GLN A 92 3.33 -7.77 -32.29
N SER A 93 2.16 -8.31 -32.07
CA SER A 93 0.88 -7.60 -32.28
C SER A 93 0.49 -6.73 -31.09
N ILE A 94 1.08 -6.96 -29.92
CA ILE A 94 0.83 -6.21 -28.68
C ILE A 94 2.01 -5.25 -28.49
N ASN A 95 1.73 -3.97 -28.28
CA ASN A 95 2.78 -2.97 -28.01
C ASN A 95 3.39 -3.17 -26.61
N ALA A 96 4.05 -4.30 -26.41
CA ALA A 96 4.64 -4.74 -25.14
C ALA A 96 5.96 -4.00 -24.87
N ALA A 97 5.87 -2.75 -24.40
CA ALA A 97 7.02 -1.98 -24.02
C ALA A 97 7.40 -2.25 -22.54
N PRO A 98 8.66 -2.62 -22.24
CA PRO A 98 9.13 -2.72 -20.88
C PRO A 98 9.25 -1.33 -20.21
N PHE A 99 9.28 -1.31 -18.87
CA PHE A 99 9.45 -0.09 -18.04
C PHE A 99 8.36 0.97 -18.21
N GLN A 100 7.08 0.56 -18.38
CA GLN A 100 5.95 1.46 -18.59
C GLN A 100 5.12 1.76 -17.31
N LEU A 101 5.61 1.43 -16.12
CA LEU A 101 4.87 1.61 -14.86
C LEU A 101 4.31 3.04 -14.71
N HIS A 102 5.12 4.06 -14.95
CA HIS A 102 4.71 5.45 -14.80
C HIS A 102 3.77 5.91 -15.92
N THR A 103 4.00 5.45 -17.14
CA THR A 103 3.17 5.80 -18.30
C THR A 103 1.76 5.21 -18.15
N GLU A 104 1.67 3.95 -17.76
CA GLU A 104 0.39 3.28 -17.48
C GLU A 104 -0.32 3.93 -16.28
N TRP A 105 0.43 4.26 -15.23
CA TRP A 105 -0.13 4.96 -14.08
C TRP A 105 -0.71 6.33 -14.44
N LEU A 106 -0.01 7.14 -15.23
CA LEU A 106 -0.51 8.44 -15.68
C LEU A 106 -1.76 8.31 -16.54
N ALA A 107 -1.82 7.28 -17.40
CA ALA A 107 -2.96 7.01 -18.27
C ALA A 107 -4.21 6.55 -17.50
N THR A 108 -4.01 5.81 -16.39
CA THR A 108 -5.11 5.21 -15.62
C THR A 108 -5.42 5.97 -14.33
N ARG A 109 -4.67 7.04 -14.03
CA ARG A 109 -4.82 7.79 -12.78
C ARG A 109 -6.20 8.42 -12.67
N ALA A 110 -6.93 8.05 -11.61
CA ALA A 110 -8.16 8.72 -11.24
C ALA A 110 -7.89 10.19 -10.90
N SER A 111 -8.79 11.09 -11.30
CA SER A 111 -8.71 12.50 -10.94
C SER A 111 -9.17 12.75 -9.50
N GLY A 112 -8.60 13.74 -8.83
CA GLY A 112 -8.94 14.29 -7.51
C GLY A 112 -9.81 13.42 -6.59
N PHE A 113 -11.12 13.46 -6.75
CA PHE A 113 -12.07 12.73 -5.90
C PHE A 113 -11.98 11.20 -6.06
N GLY A 114 -11.68 10.71 -7.27
CA GLY A 114 -11.48 9.29 -7.52
C GLY A 114 -10.26 8.76 -6.78
N LEU A 115 -9.19 9.55 -6.69
CA LEU A 115 -7.97 9.20 -5.96
C LEU A 115 -8.24 9.11 -4.44
N LEU A 116 -9.01 10.07 -3.91
CA LEU A 116 -9.40 10.05 -2.48
C LEU A 116 -10.24 8.81 -2.15
N ARG A 117 -11.18 8.45 -3.03
CA ARG A 117 -11.98 7.22 -2.89
C ARG A 117 -11.10 5.96 -2.92
N GLU A 118 -10.09 5.93 -3.79
CA GLU A 118 -9.14 4.81 -3.87
C GLU A 118 -8.33 4.67 -2.57
N TYR A 119 -7.85 5.78 -1.99
CA TYR A 119 -7.17 5.78 -0.70
C TYR A 119 -8.07 5.29 0.44
N ALA A 120 -9.30 5.78 0.50
CA ALA A 120 -10.28 5.35 1.48
C ALA A 120 -10.61 3.86 1.36
N ALA A 121 -10.84 3.37 0.13
CA ALA A 121 -11.10 1.95 -0.12
C ALA A 121 -9.94 1.05 0.32
N ASN A 122 -8.69 1.47 0.09
CA ASN A 122 -7.51 0.71 0.53
C ASN A 122 -7.29 0.81 2.05
N ALA A 123 -7.57 1.95 2.67
CA ALA A 123 -7.51 2.11 4.12
C ALA A 123 -8.55 1.25 4.85
N LEU A 124 -9.73 1.05 4.25
CA LEU A 124 -10.81 0.24 4.81
C LEU A 124 -10.65 -1.27 4.57
N ARG A 125 -9.61 -1.73 3.88
CA ARG A 125 -9.34 -3.17 3.76
C ARG A 125 -9.15 -3.79 5.15
N PRO A 126 -9.74 -4.97 5.45
CA PRO A 126 -9.65 -5.58 6.78
C PRO A 126 -8.22 -5.72 7.30
N THR A 127 -7.27 -6.06 6.42
CA THR A 127 -5.84 -6.21 6.77
C THR A 127 -5.16 -4.89 7.15
N VAL A 128 -5.71 -3.75 6.74
CA VAL A 128 -5.24 -2.41 7.08
C VAL A 128 -6.01 -1.86 8.27
N ALA A 129 -7.35 -1.89 8.22
CA ALA A 129 -8.21 -1.27 9.21
C ALA A 129 -8.16 -1.97 10.59
N PHE A 130 -8.11 -3.31 10.60
CA PHE A 130 -8.22 -4.10 11.83
C PHE A 130 -7.23 -3.70 12.93
N PRO A 131 -5.91 -3.58 12.69
CA PRO A 131 -4.97 -3.22 13.75
C PRO A 131 -5.27 -1.85 14.38
N TYR A 132 -5.58 -0.86 13.54
CA TYR A 132 -5.89 0.50 14.02
C TYR A 132 -7.22 0.59 14.75
N ALA A 133 -8.24 -0.11 14.27
CA ALA A 133 -9.54 -0.17 14.94
C ALA A 133 -9.42 -0.76 16.36
N VAL A 134 -8.62 -1.83 16.52
CA VAL A 134 -8.35 -2.45 17.82
C VAL A 134 -7.59 -1.49 18.75
N LEU A 135 -6.56 -0.81 18.24
CA LEU A 135 -5.78 0.15 19.02
C LEU A 135 -6.63 1.35 19.45
N ILE A 136 -7.41 1.92 18.55
CA ILE A 136 -8.31 3.05 18.86
C ILE A 136 -9.37 2.62 19.88
N ALA A 137 -9.99 1.45 19.70
CA ALA A 137 -10.96 0.92 20.67
C ALA A 137 -10.32 0.72 22.06
N GLY A 138 -9.08 0.23 22.11
CA GLY A 138 -8.32 0.08 23.35
C GLY A 138 -8.06 1.42 24.05
N VAL A 139 -7.62 2.45 23.31
CA VAL A 139 -7.41 3.81 23.85
C VAL A 139 -8.72 4.39 24.38
N VAL A 140 -9.81 4.31 23.61
CA VAL A 140 -11.12 4.83 24.03
C VAL A 140 -11.62 4.12 25.29
N LEU A 141 -11.50 2.78 25.34
CA LEU A 141 -11.93 2.01 26.51
C LEU A 141 -11.12 2.40 27.78
N THR A 142 -9.82 2.58 27.63
CA THR A 142 -8.95 3.01 28.74
C THR A 142 -9.34 4.41 29.22
N ALA A 143 -9.59 5.35 28.31
CA ALA A 143 -10.03 6.69 28.64
C ALA A 143 -11.39 6.71 29.38
N LEU A 144 -12.34 5.88 28.95
CA LEU A 144 -13.66 5.75 29.60
C LEU A 144 -13.53 5.14 31.02
N MET A 145 -12.64 4.19 31.21
CA MET A 145 -12.42 3.57 32.53
C MET A 145 -11.78 4.55 33.52
N LEU A 146 -10.78 5.32 33.06
CA LEU A 146 -10.08 6.29 33.90
C LEU A 146 -10.88 7.59 34.14
N GLY A 147 -11.86 7.91 33.28
CA GLY A 147 -12.73 9.08 33.45
C GLY A 147 -14.02 8.80 34.22
N ALA A 148 -14.24 7.54 34.65
CA ALA A 148 -15.41 7.14 35.44
C ALA A 148 -15.13 7.15 36.97
N ASP A 149 -13.90 7.41 37.38
CA ASP A 149 -13.46 7.58 38.77
C ASP A 149 -13.36 9.07 39.11
#